data_6abbd519f4615852ec0c4b375bad8c03
#
_entry.id   6abbd519f4615852ec0c4b375bad8c03
#
_cell.length_a   1.000
_cell.length_b   1.000
_cell.length_c   1.000
_cell.angle_alpha   90.00
_cell.angle_beta   90.00
_cell.angle_gamma   90.00
#
_symmetry.space_group_name_H-M   'P 1'
#
loop_
_entity.id
_entity.type
_entity.pdbx_description
1 polymer ?
#
loop_
_entity_poly.entity_id
_entity_poly.type
_entity_poly.pdbx_seq_one_letter_code
_entity_poly.pdbx_strand_id
1 'polypeptide(L)'
;MVNIILVEKTGELKTSKYVSEKDELYKKCKFKKDENFVLRHSWSTKKDKFPFKKVSLYARDTGKANTENKYDFPPPVDTILYFGCCALVAQSDNDEYVDLSIESWEKFYEDLFGGFENLADTAQEDENEEDELENVPAEMKTKSGYLKDGFVIDDNDNETANNTSSKDSSEENDWEDDTSSEIELEFEEYIYSDED
;
A
#
# COMPACT_ATOMS: atom_id res chain seq x y z
N MET A 1 -11.19 4.97 33.56
CA MET A 1 -9.94 4.32 33.04
C MET A 1 -10.32 3.48 31.85
N VAL A 2 -9.70 3.73 30.73
CA VAL A 2 -9.98 3.05 29.45
C VAL A 2 -8.71 2.44 28.89
N ASN A 3 -8.83 1.44 28.04
CA ASN A 3 -7.72 0.89 27.29
C ASN A 3 -7.54 1.68 25.99
N ILE A 4 -6.29 2.03 25.68
CA ILE A 4 -5.88 2.66 24.45
C ILE A 4 -4.83 1.78 23.77
N ILE A 5 -4.56 2.00 22.50
CA ILE A 5 -3.50 1.32 21.78
C ILE A 5 -2.33 2.28 21.57
N LEU A 6 -1.14 1.84 21.93
CA LEU A 6 0.11 2.47 21.61
C LEU A 6 0.72 1.74 20.41
N VAL A 7 1.04 2.49 19.38
CA VAL A 7 1.72 1.98 18.18
C VAL A 7 3.20 2.29 18.34
N GLU A 8 3.99 1.30 18.72
CA GLU A 8 5.42 1.46 18.89
C GLU A 8 6.09 1.81 17.54
N LYS A 9 7.26 2.44 17.60
CA LYS A 9 8.04 2.79 16.41
C LYS A 9 8.29 1.60 15.45
N THR A 10 8.34 0.39 15.98
CA THR A 10 8.51 -0.86 15.20
C THR A 10 7.28 -1.29 14.41
N GLY A 11 6.12 -0.65 14.62
CA GLY A 11 4.83 -1.05 14.09
C GLY A 11 4.04 -1.99 15.01
N GLU A 12 4.60 -2.36 16.18
CA GLU A 12 3.90 -3.22 17.14
C GLU A 12 2.77 -2.46 17.87
N LEU A 13 1.64 -3.13 18.04
CA LEU A 13 0.50 -2.64 18.80
C LEU A 13 0.58 -3.10 20.26
N LYS A 14 0.43 -2.17 21.21
CA LYS A 14 0.44 -2.45 22.65
C LYS A 14 -0.75 -1.80 23.34
N THR A 15 -1.48 -2.56 24.12
CA THR A 15 -2.55 -2.02 24.97
C THR A 15 -1.96 -1.29 26.17
N SER A 16 -2.47 -0.11 26.45
CA SER A 16 -2.11 0.70 27.63
C SER A 16 -3.34 1.26 28.32
N LYS A 17 -3.31 1.33 29.65
CA LYS A 17 -4.38 1.96 30.41
C LYS A 17 -4.22 3.48 30.41
N TYR A 18 -5.33 4.18 30.22
CA TYR A 18 -5.39 5.63 30.14
C TYR A 18 -6.50 6.19 31.04
N VAL A 19 -6.18 7.28 31.74
CA VAL A 19 -7.11 8.03 32.56
C VAL A 19 -7.08 9.48 32.10
N SER A 20 -8.08 9.91 31.34
CA SER A 20 -8.09 11.19 30.61
C SER A 20 -7.88 12.43 31.50
N GLU A 21 -8.23 12.36 32.76
CA GLU A 21 -8.05 13.49 33.71
C GLU A 21 -6.66 13.58 34.33
N LYS A 22 -5.89 12.49 34.30
CA LYS A 22 -4.61 12.38 35.02
C LYS A 22 -3.42 12.08 34.11
N ASP A 23 -3.68 11.42 33.00
CA ASP A 23 -2.65 10.94 32.08
C ASP A 23 -2.53 11.86 30.87
N GLU A 24 -1.31 12.14 30.48
CA GLU A 24 -1.00 12.84 29.24
C GLU A 24 -0.56 11.82 28.19
N LEU A 25 -1.28 11.77 27.06
CA LEU A 25 -1.05 10.78 26.00
C LEU A 25 0.41 10.76 25.50
N TYR A 26 1.05 11.92 25.38
CA TYR A 26 2.45 11.99 24.95
C TYR A 26 3.41 11.29 25.93
N LYS A 27 3.10 11.31 27.25
CA LYS A 27 3.89 10.58 28.25
C LYS A 27 3.73 9.06 28.11
N LYS A 28 2.52 8.59 27.78
CA LYS A 28 2.30 7.17 27.47
C LYS A 28 3.13 6.72 26.27
N CYS A 29 3.29 7.60 25.27
CA CYS A 29 4.18 7.41 24.13
C CYS A 29 5.66 7.64 24.44
N LYS A 30 6.04 7.77 25.73
CA LYS A 30 7.43 7.99 26.19
C LYS A 30 8.08 9.30 25.74
N PHE A 31 7.27 10.28 25.34
CA PHE A 31 7.78 11.62 25.02
C PHE A 31 7.95 12.46 26.31
N LYS A 32 8.97 13.30 26.32
CA LYS A 32 9.24 14.21 27.46
C LYS A 32 8.42 15.48 27.41
N LYS A 33 8.00 15.89 26.20
CA LYS A 33 7.22 17.10 25.94
C LYS A 33 6.11 16.78 24.93
N ASP A 34 5.06 17.54 24.97
CA ASP A 34 3.90 17.46 24.08
C ASP A 34 4.15 18.11 22.70
N GLU A 35 5.30 18.76 22.52
CA GLU A 35 5.66 19.43 21.28
C GLU A 35 5.36 18.55 20.05
N ASN A 36 4.51 19.06 19.15
CA ASN A 36 4.08 18.39 17.93
C ASN A 36 3.37 17.02 18.10
N PHE A 37 3.02 16.63 19.35
CA PHE A 37 2.21 15.45 19.61
C PHE A 37 0.74 15.86 19.71
N VAL A 38 0.05 15.83 18.58
CA VAL A 38 -1.32 16.33 18.43
C VAL A 38 -2.20 15.31 17.73
N LEU A 39 -3.50 15.57 17.77
CA LEU A 39 -4.47 14.82 16.96
C LEU A 39 -4.15 15.02 15.48
N ARG A 40 -3.92 13.91 14.77
CA ARG A 40 -3.63 13.93 13.34
C ARG A 40 -4.83 13.59 12.49
N HIS A 41 -5.56 12.57 12.91
CA HIS A 41 -6.77 12.16 12.21
C HIS A 41 -7.75 11.45 13.14
N SER A 42 -9.01 11.41 12.73
CA SER A 42 -10.06 10.64 13.40
C SER A 42 -10.90 9.91 12.36
N TRP A 43 -10.88 8.59 12.40
CA TRP A 43 -11.74 7.75 11.60
C TRP A 43 -13.06 7.52 12.32
N SER A 44 -14.18 7.72 11.64
CA SER A 44 -15.51 7.50 12.19
C SER A 44 -16.16 6.26 11.58
N THR A 45 -16.78 5.43 12.38
CA THR A 45 -17.60 4.33 11.90
C THR A 45 -19.07 4.73 11.85
N LYS A 46 -19.74 4.39 10.75
CA LYS A 46 -21.19 4.53 10.60
C LYS A 46 -21.94 3.26 11.03
N LYS A 47 -21.19 2.19 11.29
CA LYS A 47 -21.75 0.88 11.59
C LYS A 47 -21.81 0.70 13.12
N ASP A 48 -22.94 0.22 13.63
CA ASP A 48 -23.08 -0.17 15.03
C ASP A 48 -22.37 -1.50 15.36
N LYS A 49 -21.43 -1.88 14.52
CA LYS A 49 -20.62 -3.10 14.62
C LYS A 49 -19.55 -3.00 15.73
N PHE A 50 -19.13 -1.77 16.05
CA PHE A 50 -18.03 -1.51 16.98
C PHE A 50 -18.55 -0.88 18.28
N PRO A 51 -17.87 -1.13 19.42
CA PRO A 51 -18.23 -0.52 20.71
C PRO A 51 -17.87 0.96 20.79
N PHE A 52 -17.37 1.55 19.73
CA PHE A 52 -16.97 2.95 19.60
C PHE A 52 -17.52 3.54 18.29
N LYS A 53 -17.52 4.86 18.20
CA LYS A 53 -17.96 5.59 17.00
C LYS A 53 -16.82 6.26 16.27
N LYS A 54 -15.72 6.49 16.96
CA LYS A 54 -14.56 7.19 16.41
C LYS A 54 -13.27 6.64 17.02
N VAL A 55 -12.23 6.50 16.21
CA VAL A 55 -10.86 6.25 16.65
C VAL A 55 -9.98 7.42 16.21
N SER A 56 -9.27 8.00 17.16
CA SER A 56 -8.43 9.18 16.97
C SER A 56 -6.97 8.81 17.09
N LEU A 57 -6.17 9.26 16.11
CA LEU A 57 -4.72 9.09 16.06
C LEU A 57 -4.02 10.34 16.59
N TYR A 58 -3.20 10.16 17.62
CA TYR A 58 -2.29 11.17 18.13
C TYR A 58 -0.85 10.77 17.79
N ALA A 59 -0.14 11.66 17.12
CA ALA A 59 1.22 11.37 16.64
C ALA A 59 2.03 12.65 16.44
N ARG A 60 3.34 12.48 16.24
CA ARG A 60 4.26 13.50 15.75
C ARG A 60 4.53 13.30 14.28
N ASP A 61 4.53 14.38 13.50
CA ASP A 61 4.91 14.38 12.08
C ASP A 61 6.32 14.90 11.83
N THR A 62 7.05 15.18 12.91
CA THR A 62 8.45 15.58 12.85
C THR A 62 9.27 14.79 13.86
N GLY A 63 10.47 14.41 13.48
CA GLY A 63 11.36 13.61 14.31
C GLY A 63 12.77 13.53 13.72
N LYS A 64 13.63 12.75 14.37
CA LYS A 64 14.96 12.46 13.88
C LYS A 64 14.92 11.31 12.88
N ALA A 65 15.85 11.30 11.94
CA ALA A 65 16.04 10.16 11.04
C ALA A 65 16.20 8.86 11.85
N ASN A 66 15.68 7.76 11.31
CA ASN A 66 15.60 6.44 11.94
C ASN A 66 14.69 6.36 13.20
N THR A 67 13.82 7.35 13.42
CA THR A 67 12.78 7.28 14.47
C THR A 67 11.37 7.23 13.89
N GLU A 68 11.24 7.03 12.60
CA GLU A 68 9.98 6.89 11.88
C GLU A 68 9.19 5.70 12.42
N ASN A 69 7.87 5.87 12.53
CA ASN A 69 6.98 4.79 12.89
C ASN A 69 6.74 3.93 11.64
N LYS A 70 6.90 2.61 11.79
CA LYS A 70 6.80 1.64 10.69
C LYS A 70 5.38 1.07 10.53
N TYR A 71 4.42 1.56 11.30
CA TYR A 71 3.02 1.13 11.18
C TYR A 71 2.38 1.79 9.97
N ASP A 72 1.70 0.99 9.18
CA ASP A 72 0.95 1.44 8.02
C ASP A 72 -0.44 1.90 8.48
N PHE A 73 -0.63 3.21 8.57
CA PHE A 73 -1.90 3.78 9.02
C PHE A 73 -2.92 3.81 7.87
N PRO A 74 -4.23 3.62 8.17
CA PRO A 74 -5.24 3.65 7.11
C PRO A 74 -5.38 5.03 6.46
N PRO A 75 -5.88 5.10 5.22
CA PRO A 75 -6.22 6.37 4.59
C PRO A 75 -7.12 7.27 5.48
N PRO A 76 -7.00 8.58 5.37
CA PRO A 76 -6.20 9.39 4.43
C PRO A 76 -4.80 9.74 4.95
N VAL A 77 -4.30 9.10 6.00
CA VAL A 77 -2.99 9.42 6.61
C VAL A 77 -1.90 8.39 6.28
N ASP A 78 -2.18 7.47 5.39
CA ASP A 78 -1.30 6.43 4.87
C ASP A 78 -0.02 6.96 4.19
N THR A 79 -0.08 8.18 3.64
CA THR A 79 1.06 8.83 2.98
C THR A 79 1.89 9.70 3.93
N ILE A 80 1.45 9.88 5.18
CA ILE A 80 2.08 10.77 6.14
C ILE A 80 3.06 10.00 7.02
N LEU A 81 4.29 10.50 7.12
CA LEU A 81 5.30 9.90 7.96
C LEU A 81 5.16 10.41 9.40
N TYR A 82 4.99 9.47 10.34
CA TYR A 82 4.96 9.76 11.76
C TYR A 82 6.24 9.29 12.46
N PHE A 83 6.54 9.89 13.62
CA PHE A 83 7.80 9.65 14.34
C PHE A 83 7.58 9.19 15.78
N GLY A 84 8.30 8.13 16.15
CA GLY A 84 8.24 7.54 17.48
C GLY A 84 6.96 6.74 17.71
N CYS A 85 6.48 6.75 18.94
CA CYS A 85 5.26 6.05 19.30
C CYS A 85 4.03 6.91 19.00
N CYS A 86 2.96 6.28 18.48
CA CYS A 86 1.68 6.92 18.24
C CYS A 86 0.63 6.36 19.22
N ALA A 87 -0.46 7.07 19.43
CA ALA A 87 -1.57 6.61 20.27
C ALA A 87 -2.88 6.61 19.50
N LEU A 88 -3.61 5.49 19.60
CA LEU A 88 -4.96 5.33 19.10
C LEU A 88 -5.93 5.30 20.27
N VAL A 89 -6.93 6.15 20.21
CA VAL A 89 -7.91 6.34 21.27
C VAL A 89 -9.31 6.26 20.70
N ALA A 90 -10.15 5.39 21.25
CA ALA A 90 -11.55 5.27 20.84
C ALA A 90 -12.46 6.20 21.64
N GLN A 91 -13.51 6.69 20.96
CA GLN A 91 -14.51 7.58 21.53
C GLN A 91 -15.91 7.16 21.13
N SER A 92 -16.87 7.42 22.05
CA SER A 92 -18.31 7.26 21.81
C SER A 92 -18.89 8.45 21.03
N ASP A 93 -20.21 8.42 20.80
CA ASP A 93 -20.94 9.54 20.17
C ASP A 93 -20.83 10.85 20.98
N ASN A 94 -20.67 10.75 22.29
CA ASN A 94 -20.56 11.89 23.21
C ASN A 94 -19.11 12.36 23.40
N ASP A 95 -18.17 11.93 22.53
CA ASP A 95 -16.75 12.20 22.67
C ASP A 95 -16.09 11.65 23.95
N GLU A 96 -16.79 10.77 24.67
CA GLU A 96 -16.23 10.09 25.84
C GLU A 96 -15.26 8.99 25.40
N TYR A 97 -14.15 8.87 26.11
CA TYR A 97 -13.18 7.80 25.85
C TYR A 97 -13.75 6.45 26.25
N VAL A 98 -13.65 5.50 25.34
CA VAL A 98 -14.08 4.10 25.51
C VAL A 98 -12.92 3.14 25.30
N ASP A 99 -13.09 1.91 25.75
CA ASP A 99 -12.08 0.88 25.60
C ASP A 99 -11.81 0.56 24.12
N LEU A 100 -10.54 0.50 23.77
CA LEU A 100 -10.06 0.05 22.46
C LEU A 100 -9.18 -1.18 22.64
N SER A 101 -9.65 -2.33 22.18
CA SER A 101 -8.84 -3.54 22.10
C SER A 101 -8.13 -3.65 20.76
N ILE A 102 -7.00 -4.36 20.72
CA ILE A 102 -6.27 -4.62 19.47
C ILE A 102 -7.16 -5.32 18.46
N GLU A 103 -7.90 -6.36 18.86
CA GLU A 103 -8.84 -7.09 18.00
C GLU A 103 -9.93 -6.18 17.38
N SER A 104 -10.45 -5.22 18.17
CA SER A 104 -11.46 -4.27 17.67
C SER A 104 -10.85 -3.27 16.68
N TRP A 105 -9.61 -2.88 16.93
CA TRP A 105 -8.87 -2.02 16.02
C TRP A 105 -8.56 -2.72 14.71
N GLU A 106 -8.07 -3.97 14.73
CA GLU A 106 -7.76 -4.75 13.53
C GLU A 106 -8.98 -4.92 12.64
N LYS A 107 -10.15 -5.27 13.21
CA LYS A 107 -11.40 -5.36 12.46
C LYS A 107 -11.85 -4.02 11.86
N PHE A 108 -11.63 -2.92 12.59
CA PHE A 108 -11.94 -1.60 12.11
C PHE A 108 -10.95 -1.14 11.03
N TYR A 109 -9.68 -1.48 11.19
CA TYR A 109 -8.63 -1.27 10.20
C TYR A 109 -8.97 -1.95 8.87
N GLU A 110 -9.38 -3.21 8.89
CA GLU A 110 -9.87 -3.94 7.70
C GLU A 110 -11.06 -3.22 7.04
N ASP A 111 -12.03 -2.78 7.84
CA ASP A 111 -13.20 -2.04 7.31
C ASP A 111 -12.79 -0.70 6.66
N LEU A 112 -11.73 -0.03 7.13
CA LEU A 112 -11.22 1.23 6.57
C LEU A 112 -10.56 1.06 5.19
N PHE A 113 -9.98 -0.12 4.93
CA PHE A 113 -9.46 -0.51 3.62
C PHE A 113 -10.53 -1.10 2.68
N GLY A 114 -11.79 -1.11 3.10
CA GLY A 114 -12.89 -1.65 2.29
C GLY A 114 -13.17 -3.13 2.54
N GLY A 115 -12.47 -3.74 3.48
CA GLY A 115 -12.46 -5.18 3.73
C GLY A 115 -11.43 -5.89 2.86
N PHE A 116 -11.06 -7.10 3.24
CA PHE A 116 -10.27 -7.98 2.38
C PHE A 116 -11.21 -8.84 1.56
N GLU A 117 -10.90 -9.02 0.28
CA GLU A 117 -11.59 -9.99 -0.56
C GLU A 117 -11.43 -11.39 0.04
N ASN A 118 -12.53 -12.11 0.12
CA ASN A 118 -12.49 -13.50 0.50
C ASN A 118 -11.99 -14.30 -0.71
N LEU A 119 -10.72 -14.65 -0.72
CA LEU A 119 -10.09 -15.39 -1.82
C LEU A 119 -10.85 -16.68 -2.21
N ALA A 120 -11.62 -17.26 -1.27
CA ALA A 120 -12.45 -18.42 -1.56
C ALA A 120 -13.69 -18.07 -2.39
N ASP A 121 -14.28 -16.89 -2.15
CA ASP A 121 -15.44 -16.42 -2.92
C ASP A 121 -14.98 -15.96 -4.31
N THR A 122 -13.86 -15.24 -4.41
CA THR A 122 -13.25 -14.82 -5.68
C THR A 122 -12.85 -16.04 -6.53
N ALA A 123 -12.23 -17.06 -5.94
CA ALA A 123 -11.88 -18.28 -6.64
C ALA A 123 -13.12 -19.05 -7.16
N GLN A 124 -14.24 -18.94 -6.45
CA GLN A 124 -15.50 -19.54 -6.88
C GLN A 124 -16.19 -18.74 -8.01
N GLU A 125 -16.02 -17.41 -8.00
CA GLU A 125 -16.47 -16.54 -9.08
C GLU A 125 -15.64 -16.79 -10.34
N ASP A 126 -14.32 -16.87 -10.24
CA ASP A 126 -13.40 -17.19 -11.34
C ASP A 126 -13.67 -18.59 -11.94
N GLU A 127 -14.02 -19.58 -11.10
CA GLU A 127 -14.36 -20.93 -11.57
C GLU A 127 -15.71 -20.98 -12.31
N ASN A 128 -16.62 -20.07 -11.99
CA ASN A 128 -17.92 -19.96 -12.64
C ASN A 128 -17.95 -18.95 -13.80
N GLU A 129 -16.88 -18.16 -13.97
CA GLU A 129 -16.78 -17.24 -15.10
C GLU A 129 -16.59 -18.04 -16.39
N GLU A 130 -17.48 -17.79 -17.36
CA GLU A 130 -17.37 -18.44 -18.67
C GLU A 130 -16.11 -17.95 -19.37
N ASP A 131 -15.27 -18.88 -19.83
CA ASP A 131 -14.08 -18.54 -20.62
C ASP A 131 -14.50 -17.79 -21.90
N GLU A 132 -14.24 -16.50 -21.95
CA GLU A 132 -14.56 -15.65 -23.10
C GLU A 132 -13.98 -16.22 -24.41
N LEU A 133 -12.88 -16.99 -24.29
CA LEU A 133 -12.23 -17.63 -25.42
C LEU A 133 -12.97 -18.89 -25.90
N GLU A 134 -13.79 -19.53 -25.08
CA GLU A 134 -14.47 -20.76 -25.45
C GLU A 134 -15.43 -20.55 -26.61
N ASN A 135 -16.08 -19.40 -26.66
CA ASN A 135 -17.04 -19.01 -27.69
C ASN A 135 -16.41 -18.40 -28.96
N VAL A 136 -15.09 -18.20 -28.98
CA VAL A 136 -14.38 -17.64 -30.15
C VAL A 136 -14.09 -18.74 -31.19
N PRO A 137 -14.42 -18.54 -32.49
CA PRO A 137 -14.13 -19.49 -33.55
C PRO A 137 -12.63 -19.84 -33.60
N ALA A 138 -12.33 -21.12 -33.91
CA ALA A 138 -10.96 -21.62 -33.97
C ALA A 138 -10.07 -20.88 -34.98
N GLU A 139 -10.69 -20.26 -35.98
CA GLU A 139 -10.00 -19.45 -37.01
C GLU A 139 -9.36 -18.16 -36.45
N MET A 140 -9.96 -17.64 -35.37
CA MET A 140 -9.48 -16.45 -34.66
C MET A 140 -8.53 -16.76 -33.50
N LYS A 141 -8.23 -18.04 -33.30
CA LYS A 141 -7.29 -18.49 -32.28
C LYS A 141 -5.97 -18.92 -32.92
N THR A 142 -4.88 -18.69 -32.20
CA THR A 142 -3.56 -19.26 -32.52
C THR A 142 -3.56 -20.76 -32.21
N LYS A 143 -2.55 -21.50 -32.67
CA LYS A 143 -2.35 -22.91 -32.31
C LYS A 143 -2.21 -23.13 -30.80
N SER A 144 -1.80 -22.08 -30.07
CA SER A 144 -1.64 -22.06 -28.61
C SER A 144 -2.92 -21.61 -27.88
N GLY A 145 -4.02 -21.33 -28.60
CA GLY A 145 -5.31 -20.97 -28.02
C GLY A 145 -5.53 -19.48 -27.72
N TYR A 146 -4.60 -18.60 -28.06
CA TYR A 146 -4.71 -17.15 -27.89
C TYR A 146 -5.48 -16.50 -29.05
N LEU A 147 -6.13 -15.37 -28.80
CA LEU A 147 -6.75 -14.55 -29.85
C LEU A 147 -5.70 -14.01 -30.83
N LYS A 148 -6.00 -14.11 -32.13
CA LYS A 148 -5.20 -13.45 -33.18
C LYS A 148 -5.60 -11.98 -33.24
N ASP A 149 -4.84 -11.11 -32.60
CA ASP A 149 -5.08 -9.66 -32.55
C ASP A 149 -4.31 -8.87 -33.62
N GLY A 150 -3.77 -9.55 -34.62
CA GLY A 150 -2.96 -8.93 -35.68
C GLY A 150 -1.51 -8.59 -35.30
N PHE A 151 -1.18 -8.71 -34.00
CA PHE A 151 0.17 -8.53 -33.49
C PHE A 151 0.91 -9.87 -33.31
N VAL A 152 0.15 -10.94 -32.99
CA VAL A 152 0.71 -12.29 -32.86
C VAL A 152 0.79 -12.95 -34.25
N ILE A 153 1.99 -13.06 -34.78
CA ILE A 153 2.28 -13.79 -36.02
C ILE A 153 2.61 -15.23 -35.60
N ASP A 154 1.78 -16.19 -36.01
CA ASP A 154 2.16 -17.60 -35.94
C ASP A 154 3.30 -17.87 -36.93
N ASP A 155 4.49 -18.17 -36.43
CA ASP A 155 5.70 -18.43 -37.23
C ASP A 155 5.59 -19.58 -38.26
N ASN A 156 4.41 -20.13 -38.44
CA ASN A 156 4.17 -21.28 -39.31
C ASN A 156 3.18 -21.05 -40.47
N ASP A 157 2.70 -19.80 -40.67
CA ASP A 157 1.86 -19.46 -41.85
C ASP A 157 2.71 -18.93 -43.02
N ASN A 158 3.84 -19.57 -43.30
CA ASN A 158 4.69 -19.19 -44.45
C ASN A 158 4.33 -19.96 -45.73
N GLU A 159 3.04 -20.19 -45.98
CA GLU A 159 2.54 -20.61 -47.29
C GLU A 159 1.18 -19.97 -47.57
N THR A 160 1.17 -18.81 -48.10
CA THR A 160 0.30 -18.18 -49.11
C THR A 160 0.18 -16.68 -48.91
N ALA A 161 1.27 -15.94 -49.19
CA ALA A 161 1.13 -14.52 -49.42
C ALA A 161 1.22 -14.28 -50.91
N ASN A 162 0.10 -14.27 -51.59
CA ASN A 162 0.01 -13.71 -52.93
C ASN A 162 -0.62 -12.32 -52.85
N ASN A 163 0.25 -11.31 -53.01
CA ASN A 163 0.03 -10.13 -53.80
C ASN A 163 -1.19 -9.23 -53.50
N THR A 164 -0.98 -8.20 -52.67
CA THR A 164 -1.52 -6.88 -53.06
C THR A 164 -0.51 -5.78 -52.75
N SER A 165 0.05 -5.29 -53.82
CA SER A 165 0.83 -4.08 -53.92
C SER A 165 0.00 -2.87 -53.49
N SER A 166 0.44 -2.14 -52.51
CA SER A 166 0.20 -0.69 -52.44
C SER A 166 1.47 0.00 -51.94
N LYS A 167 2.07 0.67 -52.92
CA LYS A 167 3.02 1.75 -52.77
C LYS A 167 2.48 2.77 -51.75
N ASP A 168 3.23 3.19 -50.78
CA ASP A 168 3.66 4.59 -50.77
C ASP A 168 4.62 4.91 -49.62
N SER A 169 5.55 5.78 -49.98
CA SER A 169 6.41 6.71 -49.23
C SER A 169 7.32 6.17 -48.14
N SER A 170 8.56 6.09 -48.57
CA SER A 170 9.81 6.24 -47.86
C SER A 170 9.82 7.46 -46.92
N GLU A 171 9.98 7.25 -45.61
CA GLU A 171 10.74 8.16 -44.76
C GLU A 171 11.84 7.35 -44.11
N GLU A 172 13.04 7.55 -44.65
CA GLU A 172 14.29 7.13 -44.04
C GLU A 172 14.47 7.89 -42.74
N ASN A 173 14.30 7.23 -41.61
CA ASN A 173 14.85 7.68 -40.33
C ASN A 173 16.17 6.93 -40.14
N ASP A 174 17.21 7.62 -40.54
CA ASP A 174 18.60 7.38 -40.25
C ASP A 174 18.81 7.43 -38.72
N TRP A 175 18.85 6.28 -38.09
CA TRP A 175 19.34 6.13 -36.72
C TRP A 175 20.82 5.85 -36.83
N GLU A 176 21.61 6.91 -36.78
CA GLU A 176 23.05 6.80 -36.54
C GLU A 176 23.29 6.06 -35.22
N ASP A 177 23.90 4.89 -35.37
CA ASP A 177 24.49 4.07 -34.30
C ASP A 177 25.69 4.85 -33.72
N ASP A 178 25.43 5.63 -32.64
CA ASP A 178 26.47 6.26 -31.85
C ASP A 178 26.97 5.28 -30.79
N THR A 179 27.75 4.31 -31.23
CA THR A 179 28.60 3.49 -30.40
C THR A 179 29.83 4.28 -30.00
N SER A 180 29.81 4.97 -28.85
CA SER A 180 30.97 5.07 -27.97
C SER A 180 30.76 6.11 -26.83
N SER A 181 30.46 5.66 -25.67
CA SER A 181 31.12 6.18 -24.46
C SER A 181 31.06 5.11 -23.38
N GLU A 182 32.09 4.31 -23.34
CA GLU A 182 32.46 3.58 -22.14
C GLU A 182 32.70 4.63 -21.05
N ILE A 183 31.72 4.81 -20.17
CA ILE A 183 31.93 5.52 -18.92
C ILE A 183 32.55 4.49 -17.97
N GLU A 184 33.86 4.50 -17.89
CA GLU A 184 34.59 3.86 -16.81
C GLU A 184 34.09 4.46 -15.49
N LEU A 185 33.34 3.67 -14.72
CA LEU A 185 33.02 3.94 -13.35
C LEU A 185 34.32 3.79 -12.55
N GLU A 186 34.95 4.90 -12.18
CA GLU A 186 36.02 4.90 -11.23
C GLU A 186 35.55 4.30 -9.92
N PHE A 187 36.21 3.22 -9.52
CA PHE A 187 36.01 2.55 -8.24
C PHE A 187 36.55 3.47 -7.15
N GLU A 188 35.67 4.09 -6.36
CA GLU A 188 36.08 4.81 -5.16
C GLU A 188 36.50 3.81 -4.07
N GLU A 189 37.76 3.71 -3.83
CA GLU A 189 38.36 2.90 -2.77
C GLU A 189 38.14 3.59 -1.41
N TYR A 190 37.14 3.10 -0.64
CA TYR A 190 36.91 3.55 0.74
C TYR A 190 38.03 3.05 1.66
N ILE A 191 38.93 3.96 2.05
CA ILE A 191 39.93 3.68 3.06
C ILE A 191 39.28 3.85 4.44
N TYR A 192 39.06 2.74 5.14
CA TYR A 192 38.74 2.74 6.57
C TYR A 192 40.01 3.14 7.33
N SER A 193 40.02 4.30 7.97
CA SER A 193 41.02 4.65 8.97
C SER A 193 40.56 4.09 10.32
N ASP A 194 41.18 3.00 10.76
CA ASP A 194 41.15 2.57 12.15
C ASP A 194 41.98 3.59 12.95
N GLU A 195 41.33 4.43 13.75
CA GLU A 195 42.00 5.18 14.83
C GLU A 195 41.50 4.62 16.18
N ASP A 196 42.46 4.25 16.99
CA ASP A 196 42.49 3.71 18.36
C ASP A 196 41.57 4.42 19.39
#